data_6a202ea9db9c4d5b056f0779cd060e73
#
_entry.id   6a202ea9db9c4d5b056f0779cd060e73
#
_cell.length_a   1.000
_cell.length_b   1.000
_cell.length_c   1.000
_cell.angle_alpha   90.00
_cell.angle_beta   90.00
_cell.angle_gamma   90.00
#
_symmetry.space_group_name_H-M   'P 1'
#
loop_
_entity.id
_entity.type
_entity.pdbx_description
1 polymer ?
#
loop_
_entity_poly.entity_id
_entity_poly.type
_entity_poly.pdbx_seq_one_letter_code
_entity_poly.pdbx_strand_id
1 'polypeptide(L)'
;MLGAAACLLSPPAYTEDMMRHVDLSSPMFSSAGMTRAEVEASLKAAAAGVDFSGKSLNGLDLSGLDFSNVNFRAARMNKTNFSGAKLDGAVLDQVWAMAADFSGASLKKANLFASQMQEAKCDGADFSGARVAADLSRASLRKAKFTGADLAADMRNQSMGLMRAVLESADLAGADFEGANLALTDLQFSKFPGANLKGASLAEAEAGGADFRGAILDHTNFNGTDLTSARIDAAQEKAFAGAKNLDRAFRE
;
A
#
# COMPACT_ATOMS: atom_id res chain seq x y z
N MET A 1 -48.36 -16.88 16.65
CA MET A 1 -47.64 -16.58 15.42
C MET A 1 -46.97 -15.21 15.58
N LEU A 2 -45.72 -15.15 15.98
CA LEU A 2 -44.94 -13.92 15.99
C LEU A 2 -43.81 -14.12 14.97
N GLY A 3 -43.88 -13.39 13.87
CA GLY A 3 -42.85 -13.38 12.85
C GLY A 3 -41.64 -12.61 13.34
N ALA A 4 -40.49 -13.26 13.42
CA ALA A 4 -39.19 -12.61 13.65
C ALA A 4 -38.81 -11.90 12.33
N ALA A 5 -38.85 -10.56 12.36
CA ALA A 5 -38.28 -9.74 11.30
C ALA A 5 -36.74 -9.84 11.42
N ALA A 6 -36.10 -10.56 10.50
CA ALA A 6 -34.66 -10.53 10.33
C ALA A 6 -34.28 -9.13 9.84
N CYS A 7 -33.69 -8.33 10.71
CA CYS A 7 -33.05 -7.08 10.37
C CYS A 7 -31.81 -7.43 9.54
N LEU A 8 -31.91 -7.35 8.22
CA LEU A 8 -30.76 -7.40 7.32
C LEU A 8 -29.98 -6.09 7.59
N LEU A 9 -28.97 -6.17 8.45
CA LEU A 9 -27.95 -5.16 8.55
C LEU A 9 -27.20 -5.17 7.20
N SER A 10 -27.55 -4.21 6.34
CA SER A 10 -26.70 -3.86 5.20
C SER A 10 -25.32 -3.57 5.74
N PRO A 11 -24.25 -4.12 5.16
CA PRO A 11 -22.91 -3.71 5.54
C PRO A 11 -22.81 -2.19 5.34
N PRO A 12 -22.10 -1.46 6.21
CA PRO A 12 -21.93 -0.04 6.00
C PRO A 12 -21.28 0.16 4.64
N ALA A 13 -21.88 1.05 3.83
CA ALA A 13 -21.31 1.50 2.56
C ALA A 13 -20.03 2.30 2.86
N TYR A 14 -18.93 1.59 3.15
CA TYR A 14 -17.62 2.18 3.33
C TYR A 14 -16.94 2.21 1.97
N THR A 15 -16.62 3.42 1.59
CA THR A 15 -15.83 3.79 0.42
C THR A 15 -16.40 3.20 -0.87
N GLU A 16 -17.53 3.73 -1.33
CA GLU A 16 -17.73 3.75 -2.77
C GLU A 16 -16.44 4.30 -3.35
N ASP A 17 -15.77 3.43 -4.10
CA ASP A 17 -14.56 3.73 -4.82
C ASP A 17 -14.69 5.11 -5.47
N MET A 18 -14.04 6.13 -4.91
CA MET A 18 -14.08 7.50 -5.45
C MET A 18 -13.63 7.52 -6.91
N MET A 19 -13.00 6.41 -7.35
CA MET A 19 -12.53 6.18 -8.71
C MET A 19 -13.62 5.68 -9.66
N ARG A 20 -14.79 5.25 -9.17
CA ARG A 20 -15.86 4.69 -10.01
C ARG A 20 -16.36 5.62 -11.11
N HIS A 21 -16.19 6.92 -10.91
CA HIS A 21 -16.65 7.95 -11.84
C HIS A 21 -15.50 8.66 -12.56
N VAL A 22 -14.25 8.23 -12.35
CA VAL A 22 -13.08 8.81 -13.01
C VAL A 22 -12.80 8.05 -14.30
N ASP A 23 -12.90 8.74 -15.44
CA ASP A 23 -12.50 8.18 -16.73
C ASP A 23 -10.96 8.12 -16.82
N LEU A 24 -10.40 6.98 -16.42
CA LEU A 24 -8.96 6.72 -16.45
C LEU A 24 -8.40 6.61 -17.87
N SER A 25 -9.24 6.50 -18.89
CA SER A 25 -8.83 6.50 -20.30
C SER A 25 -8.63 7.90 -20.84
N SER A 26 -9.13 8.92 -20.15
CA SER A 26 -8.98 10.31 -20.59
C SER A 26 -7.50 10.71 -20.71
N PRO A 27 -7.15 11.64 -21.60
CA PRO A 27 -5.77 12.10 -21.79
C PRO A 27 -5.10 12.59 -20.50
N MET A 28 -5.90 13.09 -19.54
CA MET A 28 -5.39 13.50 -18.22
C MET A 28 -4.69 12.36 -17.50
N PHE A 29 -5.19 11.12 -17.59
CA PHE A 29 -4.67 9.95 -16.87
C PHE A 29 -3.85 9.00 -17.76
N SER A 30 -3.83 9.23 -19.06
CA SER A 30 -3.18 8.33 -20.03
C SER A 30 -2.01 8.95 -20.79
N SER A 31 -2.00 10.28 -20.98
CA SER A 31 -0.96 10.95 -21.76
C SER A 31 0.16 11.52 -20.91
N ALA A 32 1.40 11.36 -21.36
CA ALA A 32 2.55 12.05 -20.79
C ALA A 32 2.53 13.55 -21.19
N GLY A 33 2.90 14.42 -20.24
CA GLY A 33 3.13 15.84 -20.49
C GLY A 33 4.62 16.18 -20.70
N MET A 34 5.49 15.17 -20.62
CA MET A 34 6.94 15.26 -20.77
C MET A 34 7.45 14.01 -21.47
N THR A 35 8.65 14.11 -22.01
CA THR A 35 9.43 12.96 -22.53
C THR A 35 10.47 12.51 -21.50
N ARG A 36 10.97 11.26 -21.62
CA ARG A 36 12.10 10.78 -20.80
C ARG A 36 13.31 11.73 -20.90
N ALA A 37 13.66 12.22 -22.10
CA ALA A 37 14.80 13.10 -22.29
C ALA A 37 14.66 14.43 -21.51
N GLU A 38 13.45 15.00 -21.45
CA GLU A 38 13.18 16.21 -20.66
C GLU A 38 13.28 15.94 -19.17
N VAL A 39 12.82 14.76 -18.69
CA VAL A 39 12.99 14.34 -17.30
C VAL A 39 14.47 14.21 -16.96
N GLU A 40 15.27 13.52 -17.80
CA GLU A 40 16.71 13.38 -17.60
C GLU A 40 17.44 14.73 -17.63
N ALA A 41 17.05 15.62 -18.51
CA ALA A 41 17.60 16.98 -18.57
C ALA A 41 17.31 17.75 -17.27
N SER A 42 16.08 17.64 -16.76
CA SER A 42 15.68 18.28 -15.50
C SER A 42 16.49 17.74 -14.31
N LEU A 43 16.70 16.42 -14.24
CA LEU A 43 17.51 15.78 -13.21
C LEU A 43 18.97 16.22 -13.24
N LYS A 44 19.53 16.45 -14.44
CA LYS A 44 20.93 16.92 -14.62
C LYS A 44 21.11 18.41 -14.35
N ALA A 45 20.10 19.22 -14.63
CA ALA A 45 20.21 20.68 -14.51
C ALA A 45 20.05 21.21 -13.08
N ALA A 46 19.41 20.45 -12.19
CA ALA A 46 19.06 20.94 -10.87
C ALA A 46 20.24 20.83 -9.90
N ALA A 47 20.73 21.99 -9.46
CA ALA A 47 21.67 22.11 -8.36
C ALA A 47 21.00 21.91 -6.98
N ALA A 48 19.68 22.01 -6.89
CA ALA A 48 18.86 21.78 -5.70
C ALA A 48 17.47 21.29 -6.13
N GLY A 49 17.00 20.22 -5.52
CA GLY A 49 15.67 19.61 -5.57
C GLY A 49 14.88 19.75 -6.89
N VAL A 50 14.78 18.67 -7.67
CA VAL A 50 13.91 18.65 -8.85
C VAL A 50 12.45 18.63 -8.41
N ASP A 51 11.60 19.40 -9.05
CA ASP A 51 10.16 19.47 -8.80
C ASP A 51 9.34 19.04 -10.03
N PHE A 52 8.71 17.87 -9.90
CA PHE A 52 7.73 17.35 -10.87
C PHE A 52 6.31 17.39 -10.30
N SER A 53 6.04 18.23 -9.30
CA SER A 53 4.70 18.32 -8.71
C SER A 53 3.65 18.66 -9.75
N GLY A 54 2.53 17.94 -9.73
CA GLY A 54 1.42 18.08 -10.68
C GLY A 54 1.73 17.74 -12.13
N LYS A 55 2.96 17.30 -12.45
CA LYS A 55 3.33 16.93 -13.83
C LYS A 55 2.69 15.61 -14.25
N SER A 56 2.52 15.44 -15.57
CA SER A 56 2.06 14.18 -16.15
C SER A 56 3.25 13.41 -16.73
N LEU A 57 3.53 12.25 -16.12
CA LEU A 57 4.59 11.32 -16.48
C LEU A 57 4.00 9.97 -16.93
N ASN A 58 2.69 9.93 -17.21
CA ASN A 58 1.97 8.70 -17.52
C ASN A 58 2.65 7.89 -18.62
N GLY A 59 2.81 6.60 -18.40
CA GLY A 59 3.31 5.65 -19.40
C GLY A 59 4.78 5.83 -19.80
N LEU A 60 5.54 6.72 -19.17
CA LEU A 60 6.95 6.89 -19.47
C LEU A 60 7.77 5.71 -18.96
N ASP A 61 8.83 5.39 -19.67
CA ASP A 61 9.90 4.57 -19.14
C ASP A 61 10.92 5.46 -18.42
N LEU A 62 10.91 5.40 -17.09
CA LEU A 62 11.81 6.14 -16.19
C LEU A 62 12.66 5.16 -15.35
N SER A 63 12.80 3.92 -15.85
CA SER A 63 13.56 2.87 -15.17
C SER A 63 15.00 3.27 -14.91
N GLY A 64 15.51 2.86 -13.76
CA GLY A 64 16.91 3.04 -13.34
C GLY A 64 17.35 4.47 -13.07
N LEU A 65 16.49 5.49 -13.23
CA LEU A 65 16.85 6.87 -12.94
C LEU A 65 16.92 7.15 -11.43
N ASP A 66 17.68 8.17 -11.07
CA ASP A 66 17.81 8.63 -9.68
C ASP A 66 16.91 9.85 -9.44
N PHE A 67 15.86 9.62 -8.66
CA PHE A 67 14.87 10.59 -8.22
C PHE A 67 14.94 10.83 -6.70
N SER A 68 16.10 10.59 -6.09
CA SER A 68 16.26 10.78 -4.64
C SER A 68 15.89 12.21 -4.24
N ASN A 69 15.03 12.35 -3.23
CA ASN A 69 14.51 13.62 -2.71
C ASN A 69 13.73 14.49 -3.72
N VAL A 70 13.31 13.93 -4.86
CA VAL A 70 12.50 14.64 -5.86
C VAL A 70 11.08 14.83 -5.34
N ASN A 71 10.49 15.98 -5.66
CA ASN A 71 9.09 16.28 -5.37
C ASN A 71 8.20 15.86 -6.55
N PHE A 72 7.32 14.88 -6.29
CA PHE A 72 6.29 14.41 -7.22
C PHE A 72 4.87 14.69 -6.74
N ARG A 73 4.68 15.55 -5.72
CA ARG A 73 3.34 15.77 -5.15
C ARG A 73 2.29 15.98 -6.23
N ALA A 74 1.18 15.23 -6.14
CA ALA A 74 0.06 15.26 -7.08
C ALA A 74 0.44 15.00 -8.54
N ALA A 75 1.62 14.44 -8.82
CA ALA A 75 1.99 14.03 -10.17
C ALA A 75 1.14 12.85 -10.65
N ARG A 76 0.94 12.74 -11.94
CA ARG A 76 0.30 11.61 -12.61
C ARG A 76 1.37 10.76 -13.27
N MET A 77 1.47 9.52 -12.82
CA MET A 77 2.48 8.55 -13.26
C MET A 77 1.86 7.16 -13.46
N ASN A 78 0.59 7.13 -13.92
CA ASN A 78 -0.09 5.87 -14.20
C ASN A 78 0.66 5.09 -15.27
N LYS A 79 0.82 3.77 -15.05
CA LYS A 79 1.54 2.87 -15.97
C LYS A 79 2.98 3.30 -16.28
N THR A 80 3.57 4.20 -15.50
CA THR A 80 4.97 4.60 -15.63
C THR A 80 5.88 3.48 -15.14
N ASN A 81 6.96 3.25 -15.85
CA ASN A 81 7.98 2.29 -15.47
C ASN A 81 9.07 2.98 -14.63
N PHE A 82 9.12 2.71 -13.32
CA PHE A 82 10.17 3.10 -12.38
C PHE A 82 11.01 1.90 -11.91
N SER A 83 11.02 0.79 -12.68
CA SER A 83 11.75 -0.40 -12.25
C SER A 83 13.21 -0.10 -11.99
N GLY A 84 13.73 -0.53 -10.83
CA GLY A 84 15.11 -0.26 -10.40
C GLY A 84 15.47 1.21 -10.19
N ALA A 85 14.50 2.14 -10.25
CA ALA A 85 14.75 3.57 -9.98
C ALA A 85 15.05 3.82 -8.50
N LYS A 86 15.74 4.92 -8.20
CA LYS A 86 15.96 5.40 -6.84
C LYS A 86 14.99 6.55 -6.54
N LEU A 87 14.14 6.36 -5.55
CA LEU A 87 13.17 7.33 -5.08
C LEU A 87 13.33 7.58 -3.57
N ASP A 88 14.55 7.40 -3.05
CA ASP A 88 14.82 7.54 -1.62
C ASP A 88 14.52 8.97 -1.15
N GLY A 89 13.67 9.10 -0.13
CA GLY A 89 13.23 10.40 0.39
C GLY A 89 12.34 11.21 -0.57
N ALA A 90 11.91 10.64 -1.69
CA ALA A 90 11.01 11.33 -2.62
C ALA A 90 9.67 11.68 -1.96
N VAL A 91 9.09 12.81 -2.37
CA VAL A 91 7.75 13.23 -1.96
C VAL A 91 6.77 12.77 -3.02
N LEU A 92 6.05 11.71 -2.71
CA LEU A 92 5.06 11.06 -3.57
C LEU A 92 3.62 11.29 -3.05
N ASP A 93 3.40 12.35 -2.27
CA ASP A 93 2.09 12.66 -1.72
C ASP A 93 1.06 12.84 -2.83
N GLN A 94 -0.10 12.20 -2.71
CA GLN A 94 -1.25 12.36 -3.61
C GLN A 94 -0.93 12.04 -5.08
N VAL A 95 0.10 11.25 -5.38
CA VAL A 95 0.39 10.83 -6.75
C VAL A 95 -0.66 9.85 -7.26
N TRP A 96 -0.83 9.85 -8.58
CA TRP A 96 -1.62 8.86 -9.31
C TRP A 96 -0.66 7.93 -10.03
N ALA A 97 -0.45 6.73 -9.50
CA ALA A 97 0.53 5.76 -9.97
C ALA A 97 -0.11 4.37 -10.20
N MET A 98 -1.37 4.36 -10.65
CA MET A 98 -2.10 3.12 -10.90
C MET A 98 -1.39 2.29 -11.97
N ALA A 99 -1.24 0.99 -11.70
CA ALA A 99 -0.55 0.03 -12.55
C ALA A 99 0.88 0.46 -12.95
N ALA A 100 1.52 1.37 -12.19
CA ALA A 100 2.92 1.73 -12.37
C ALA A 100 3.83 0.58 -11.94
N ASP A 101 5.03 0.51 -12.50
CA ASP A 101 6.02 -0.52 -12.21
C ASP A 101 7.16 0.05 -11.36
N PHE A 102 7.20 -0.30 -10.08
CA PHE A 102 8.26 0.02 -9.12
C PHE A 102 9.11 -1.22 -8.77
N SER A 103 9.09 -2.26 -9.60
CA SER A 103 9.80 -3.50 -9.32
C SER A 103 11.29 -3.23 -9.05
N GLY A 104 11.79 -3.68 -7.89
CA GLY A 104 13.17 -3.46 -7.46
C GLY A 104 13.57 -2.00 -7.22
N ALA A 105 12.64 -1.05 -7.24
CA ALA A 105 12.94 0.35 -6.95
C ALA A 105 13.27 0.56 -5.47
N SER A 106 14.08 1.58 -5.15
CA SER A 106 14.32 2.03 -3.79
C SER A 106 13.43 3.24 -3.47
N LEU A 107 12.56 3.09 -2.47
CA LEU A 107 11.67 4.13 -1.96
C LEU A 107 11.91 4.37 -0.45
N LYS A 108 13.16 4.19 0.00
CA LYS A 108 13.48 4.33 1.43
C LYS A 108 13.14 5.72 1.92
N LYS A 109 12.43 5.78 3.05
CA LYS A 109 12.01 7.05 3.67
C LYS A 109 11.19 7.97 2.75
N ALA A 110 10.68 7.46 1.62
CA ALA A 110 9.76 8.21 0.77
C ALA A 110 8.43 8.47 1.49
N ASN A 111 7.73 9.52 1.09
CA ASN A 111 6.41 9.84 1.61
C ASN A 111 5.36 9.61 0.50
N LEU A 112 4.48 8.62 0.72
CA LEU A 112 3.42 8.20 -0.19
C LEU A 112 2.02 8.49 0.39
N PHE A 113 1.89 9.59 1.13
CA PHE A 113 0.61 9.93 1.76
C PHE A 113 -0.48 10.19 0.72
N ALA A 114 -1.64 9.55 0.88
CA ALA A 114 -2.82 9.66 0.01
C ALA A 114 -2.56 9.32 -1.48
N SER A 115 -1.55 8.50 -1.78
CA SER A 115 -1.21 8.09 -3.14
C SER A 115 -2.13 6.99 -3.64
N GLN A 116 -2.42 7.00 -4.95
CA GLN A 116 -3.21 6.01 -5.66
C GLN A 116 -2.27 5.07 -6.43
N MET A 117 -2.07 3.87 -5.93
CA MET A 117 -1.12 2.88 -6.46
C MET A 117 -1.78 1.51 -6.72
N GLN A 118 -3.10 1.52 -6.97
CA GLN A 118 -3.83 0.29 -7.25
C GLN A 118 -3.19 -0.46 -8.42
N GLU A 119 -3.09 -1.78 -8.28
CA GLU A 119 -2.50 -2.68 -9.28
C GLU A 119 -1.03 -2.39 -9.62
N ALA A 120 -0.34 -1.57 -8.81
CA ALA A 120 1.08 -1.31 -9.02
C ALA A 120 1.91 -2.59 -8.85
N LYS A 121 3.01 -2.68 -9.61
CA LYS A 121 4.02 -3.73 -9.46
C LYS A 121 5.14 -3.18 -8.58
N CYS A 122 5.33 -3.77 -7.41
CA CYS A 122 6.33 -3.35 -6.43
C CYS A 122 7.17 -4.54 -5.96
N ASP A 123 7.29 -5.58 -6.78
CA ASP A 123 8.03 -6.79 -6.41
C ASP A 123 9.49 -6.46 -6.10
N GLY A 124 9.95 -6.82 -4.91
CA GLY A 124 11.31 -6.54 -4.45
C GLY A 124 11.64 -5.07 -4.21
N ALA A 125 10.66 -4.15 -4.28
CA ALA A 125 10.86 -2.75 -3.96
C ALA A 125 11.19 -2.54 -2.48
N ASP A 126 11.96 -1.50 -2.14
CA ASP A 126 12.40 -1.20 -0.78
C ASP A 126 11.73 0.08 -0.25
N PHE A 127 10.71 -0.09 0.60
CA PHE A 127 9.98 0.96 1.30
C PHE A 127 10.47 1.14 2.76
N SER A 128 11.68 0.70 3.10
CA SER A 128 12.17 0.74 4.48
C SER A 128 12.10 2.16 5.06
N GLY A 129 11.45 2.32 6.20
CA GLY A 129 11.24 3.59 6.88
C GLY A 129 10.36 4.60 6.12
N ALA A 130 9.69 4.20 5.04
CA ALA A 130 8.77 5.07 4.30
C ALA A 130 7.45 5.29 5.05
N ARG A 131 6.79 6.41 4.77
CA ARG A 131 5.39 6.66 5.14
C ARG A 131 4.49 6.21 3.99
N VAL A 132 3.71 5.15 4.21
CA VAL A 132 2.93 4.49 3.13
C VAL A 132 1.44 4.48 3.46
N ALA A 133 0.83 5.65 3.59
CA ALA A 133 -0.63 5.78 3.71
C ALA A 133 -1.25 5.92 2.32
N ALA A 134 -1.12 4.87 1.51
CA ALA A 134 -1.46 4.80 0.09
C ALA A 134 -2.48 3.70 -0.18
N ASP A 135 -3.21 3.82 -1.28
CA ASP A 135 -4.02 2.72 -1.79
C ASP A 135 -3.18 1.83 -2.72
N LEU A 136 -2.83 0.65 -2.23
CA LEU A 136 -2.09 -0.43 -2.89
C LEU A 136 -2.98 -1.64 -3.15
N SER A 137 -4.30 -1.43 -3.26
CA SER A 137 -5.24 -2.52 -3.54
C SER A 137 -4.83 -3.29 -4.80
N ARG A 138 -4.85 -4.61 -4.71
CA ARG A 138 -4.46 -5.54 -5.78
C ARG A 138 -3.03 -5.38 -6.29
N ALA A 139 -2.15 -4.64 -5.58
CA ALA A 139 -0.75 -4.51 -5.96
C ALA A 139 0.02 -5.84 -5.77
N SER A 140 1.05 -6.04 -6.59
CA SER A 140 2.06 -7.06 -6.38
C SER A 140 3.21 -6.49 -5.56
N LEU A 141 3.41 -7.02 -4.35
CA LEU A 141 4.39 -6.57 -3.36
C LEU A 141 5.28 -7.73 -2.89
N ARG A 142 5.46 -8.70 -3.77
CA ARG A 142 6.23 -9.92 -3.44
C ARG A 142 7.67 -9.57 -3.12
N LYS A 143 8.14 -10.05 -1.96
CA LYS A 143 9.50 -9.77 -1.46
C LYS A 143 9.83 -8.28 -1.31
N ALA A 144 8.82 -7.40 -1.29
CA ALA A 144 9.02 -5.99 -0.98
C ALA A 144 9.46 -5.82 0.48
N LYS A 145 10.24 -4.77 0.76
CA LYS A 145 10.72 -4.47 2.11
C LYS A 145 9.99 -3.27 2.68
N PHE A 146 9.40 -3.46 3.85
CA PHE A 146 8.72 -2.43 4.64
C PHE A 146 9.32 -2.32 6.04
N THR A 147 10.59 -2.73 6.21
CA THR A 147 11.25 -2.72 7.52
C THR A 147 11.14 -1.35 8.18
N GLY A 148 10.49 -1.27 9.35
CA GLY A 148 10.25 -0.02 10.07
C GLY A 148 9.42 1.03 9.32
N ALA A 149 8.69 0.66 8.28
CA ALA A 149 7.81 1.57 7.55
C ALA A 149 6.54 1.89 8.38
N ASP A 150 5.95 3.06 8.14
CA ASP A 150 4.69 3.49 8.74
C ASP A 150 3.56 3.47 7.71
N LEU A 151 2.70 2.45 7.83
CA LEU A 151 1.50 2.24 7.00
C LEU A 151 0.22 2.63 7.75
N ALA A 152 0.34 3.00 9.02
CA ALA A 152 -0.81 3.22 9.90
C ALA A 152 -1.67 4.40 9.46
N ALA A 153 -2.91 4.39 9.95
CA ALA A 153 -3.83 5.48 9.73
C ALA A 153 -3.33 6.80 10.32
N ASP A 154 -3.53 7.91 9.59
CA ASP A 154 -3.30 9.25 10.13
C ASP A 154 -4.49 9.68 11.00
N MET A 155 -4.33 9.57 12.32
CA MET A 155 -5.36 9.92 13.30
C MET A 155 -5.46 11.42 13.57
N ARG A 156 -4.56 12.23 13.01
CA ARG A 156 -4.50 13.68 13.26
C ARG A 156 -5.40 14.50 12.35
N ASN A 157 -5.70 13.97 11.17
CA ASN A 157 -6.52 14.66 10.16
C ASN A 157 -7.57 13.72 9.56
N GLN A 158 -8.71 13.59 10.24
CA GLN A 158 -9.80 12.70 9.83
C GLN A 158 -10.91 13.41 9.03
N SER A 159 -10.74 14.70 8.72
CA SER A 159 -11.76 15.50 7.99
C SER A 159 -12.02 15.00 6.57
N MET A 160 -11.08 14.26 5.97
CA MET A 160 -11.15 13.69 4.63
C MET A 160 -11.37 12.16 4.64
N GLY A 161 -11.78 11.58 5.79
CA GLY A 161 -11.80 10.15 6.02
C GLY A 161 -10.49 9.63 6.61
N LEU A 162 -10.45 8.31 6.89
CA LEU A 162 -9.29 7.68 7.49
C LEU A 162 -8.21 7.43 6.42
N MET A 163 -7.22 8.32 6.36
CA MET A 163 -6.04 8.13 5.47
C MET A 163 -5.13 7.07 6.05
N ARG A 164 -5.17 5.87 5.50
CA ARG A 164 -4.42 4.67 5.91
C ARG A 164 -3.86 3.95 4.70
N ALA A 165 -2.96 3.00 4.90
CA ALA A 165 -2.65 2.07 3.83
C ALA A 165 -3.85 1.16 3.57
N VAL A 166 -4.16 0.95 2.30
CA VAL A 166 -5.12 -0.04 1.81
C VAL A 166 -4.34 -1.07 1.00
N LEU A 167 -4.35 -2.31 1.45
CA LEU A 167 -3.64 -3.45 0.85
C LEU A 167 -4.65 -4.55 0.49
N GLU A 168 -5.91 -4.16 0.27
CA GLU A 168 -6.96 -5.10 -0.09
C GLU A 168 -6.55 -5.96 -1.30
N SER A 169 -6.63 -7.28 -1.14
CA SER A 169 -6.27 -8.26 -2.17
C SER A 169 -4.83 -8.17 -2.70
N ALA A 170 -3.92 -7.48 -2.00
CA ALA A 170 -2.51 -7.40 -2.37
C ALA A 170 -1.77 -8.73 -2.19
N ASP A 171 -0.79 -9.01 -3.05
CA ASP A 171 0.11 -10.15 -2.92
C ASP A 171 1.40 -9.73 -2.21
N LEU A 172 1.53 -10.12 -0.94
CA LEU A 172 2.63 -9.80 -0.03
C LEU A 172 3.54 -11.02 0.23
N ALA A 173 3.56 -11.97 -0.70
CA ALA A 173 4.35 -13.19 -0.54
C ALA A 173 5.83 -12.90 -0.29
N GLY A 174 6.35 -13.34 0.85
CA GLY A 174 7.74 -13.15 1.25
C GLY A 174 8.14 -11.70 1.53
N ALA A 175 7.18 -10.76 1.64
CA ALA A 175 7.46 -9.37 2.00
C ALA A 175 8.00 -9.25 3.43
N ASP A 176 8.84 -8.26 3.69
CA ASP A 176 9.47 -8.02 4.99
C ASP A 176 8.87 -6.79 5.67
N PHE A 177 8.08 -7.02 6.71
CA PHE A 177 7.45 -6.01 7.56
C PHE A 177 8.08 -5.93 8.96
N GLU A 178 9.34 -6.37 9.13
CA GLU A 178 9.95 -6.35 10.46
C GLU A 178 9.88 -4.97 11.09
N GLY A 179 9.21 -4.88 12.27
CA GLY A 179 9.02 -3.64 13.01
C GLY A 179 8.15 -2.58 12.33
N ALA A 180 7.44 -2.92 11.26
CA ALA A 180 6.55 -1.98 10.58
C ALA A 180 5.27 -1.68 11.39
N ASN A 181 4.70 -0.51 11.19
CA ASN A 181 3.44 -0.10 11.79
C ASN A 181 2.30 -0.20 10.75
N LEU A 182 1.44 -1.23 10.89
CA LEU A 182 0.25 -1.46 10.08
C LEU A 182 -1.04 -1.24 10.91
N ALA A 183 -1.00 -0.41 11.94
CA ALA A 183 -2.19 -0.18 12.76
C ALA A 183 -3.31 0.49 11.94
N LEU A 184 -4.55 -0.02 12.11
CA LEU A 184 -5.75 0.47 11.41
C LEU A 184 -5.69 0.36 9.87
N THR A 185 -4.75 -0.42 9.30
CA THR A 185 -4.68 -0.66 7.85
C THR A 185 -5.82 -1.55 7.36
N ASP A 186 -6.14 -1.45 6.08
CA ASP A 186 -7.01 -2.39 5.40
C ASP A 186 -6.17 -3.48 4.72
N LEU A 187 -6.29 -4.71 5.22
CA LEU A 187 -5.58 -5.90 4.77
C LEU A 187 -6.55 -6.98 4.25
N GLN A 188 -7.80 -6.60 3.96
CA GLN A 188 -8.81 -7.58 3.57
C GLN A 188 -8.35 -8.38 2.35
N PHE A 189 -8.51 -9.71 2.42
CA PHE A 189 -8.13 -10.64 1.35
C PHE A 189 -6.66 -10.60 0.90
N SER A 190 -5.79 -9.89 1.61
CA SER A 190 -4.36 -9.86 1.32
C SER A 190 -3.67 -11.19 1.62
N LYS A 191 -2.51 -11.44 0.99
CA LYS A 191 -1.82 -12.73 1.07
C LYS A 191 -0.42 -12.52 1.62
N PHE A 192 -0.09 -13.17 2.76
CA PHE A 192 1.19 -13.09 3.45
C PHE A 192 2.01 -14.41 3.45
N PRO A 193 1.97 -15.29 2.44
CA PRO A 193 2.71 -16.53 2.53
C PRO A 193 4.21 -16.25 2.62
N GLY A 194 4.84 -16.73 3.71
CA GLY A 194 6.27 -16.52 3.98
C GLY A 194 6.68 -15.07 4.27
N ALA A 195 5.73 -14.16 4.51
CA ALA A 195 6.05 -12.80 4.90
C ALA A 195 6.63 -12.73 6.32
N ASN A 196 7.56 -11.81 6.56
CA ASN A 196 8.12 -11.53 7.87
C ASN A 196 7.35 -10.38 8.54
N LEU A 197 6.54 -10.70 9.56
CA LEU A 197 5.79 -9.73 10.37
C LEU A 197 6.40 -9.55 11.78
N LYS A 198 7.63 -10.02 11.98
CA LYS A 198 8.28 -9.98 13.30
C LYS A 198 8.29 -8.56 13.87
N GLY A 199 7.73 -8.41 15.07
CA GLY A 199 7.63 -7.13 15.77
C GLY A 199 6.75 -6.09 15.08
N ALA A 200 6.05 -6.43 14.00
CA ALA A 200 5.10 -5.54 13.35
C ALA A 200 3.85 -5.28 14.22
N SER A 201 3.21 -4.14 14.04
CA SER A 201 1.93 -3.84 14.68
C SER A 201 0.80 -3.82 13.67
N LEU A 202 -0.14 -4.76 13.80
CA LEU A 202 -1.40 -4.80 13.05
C LEU A 202 -2.59 -4.36 13.93
N ALA A 203 -2.31 -3.62 15.01
CA ALA A 203 -3.34 -3.24 15.96
C ALA A 203 -4.55 -2.60 15.25
N GLU A 204 -5.75 -3.14 15.54
CA GLU A 204 -7.02 -2.66 14.98
C GLU A 204 -7.10 -2.70 13.43
N ALA A 205 -6.21 -3.42 12.74
CA ALA A 205 -6.27 -3.60 11.29
C ALA A 205 -7.49 -4.44 10.88
N GLU A 206 -8.01 -4.18 9.70
CA GLU A 206 -9.07 -4.96 9.06
C GLU A 206 -8.42 -6.06 8.20
N ALA A 207 -8.36 -7.30 8.71
CA ALA A 207 -7.70 -8.42 8.03
C ALA A 207 -8.69 -9.54 7.67
N GLY A 208 -9.96 -9.19 7.42
CA GLY A 208 -10.97 -10.14 7.00
C GLY A 208 -10.57 -10.89 5.73
N GLY A 209 -10.61 -12.23 5.75
CA GLY A 209 -10.22 -13.06 4.62
C GLY A 209 -8.74 -13.06 4.26
N ALA A 210 -7.88 -12.38 5.02
CA ALA A 210 -6.42 -12.39 4.80
C ALA A 210 -5.81 -13.78 5.04
N ASP A 211 -4.75 -14.11 4.32
CA ASP A 211 -4.03 -15.37 4.43
C ASP A 211 -2.66 -15.17 5.09
N PHE A 212 -2.53 -15.54 6.36
CA PHE A 212 -1.30 -15.44 7.15
C PHE A 212 -0.51 -16.75 7.22
N ARG A 213 -0.92 -17.80 6.50
CA ARG A 213 -0.26 -19.09 6.57
C ARG A 213 1.20 -19.00 6.12
N GLY A 214 2.08 -19.62 6.88
CA GLY A 214 3.52 -19.59 6.66
C GLY A 214 4.19 -18.26 6.94
N ALA A 215 3.48 -17.26 7.47
CA ALA A 215 4.08 -15.99 7.88
C ALA A 215 4.88 -16.14 9.18
N ILE A 216 5.92 -15.32 9.35
CA ILE A 216 6.71 -15.25 10.59
C ILE A 216 6.06 -14.19 11.48
N LEU A 217 5.57 -14.60 12.66
CA LEU A 217 4.71 -13.79 13.53
C LEU A 217 5.33 -13.48 14.90
N ASP A 218 6.65 -13.65 15.06
CA ASP A 218 7.32 -13.44 16.34
C ASP A 218 7.09 -12.00 16.83
N HIS A 219 6.51 -11.86 18.02
CA HIS A 219 6.21 -10.56 18.65
C HIS A 219 5.30 -9.62 17.82
N THR A 220 4.56 -10.16 16.86
CA THR A 220 3.57 -9.38 16.09
C THR A 220 2.39 -9.00 16.98
N ASN A 221 1.97 -7.74 16.91
CA ASN A 221 0.82 -7.25 17.67
C ASN A 221 -0.46 -7.31 16.82
N PHE A 222 -1.35 -8.25 17.15
CA PHE A 222 -2.68 -8.41 16.54
C PHE A 222 -3.82 -7.85 17.41
N ASN A 223 -3.53 -7.02 18.42
CA ASN A 223 -4.56 -6.55 19.33
C ASN A 223 -5.66 -5.78 18.59
N GLY A 224 -6.89 -6.27 18.69
CA GLY A 224 -8.05 -5.67 18.00
C GLY A 224 -8.11 -5.88 16.50
N THR A 225 -7.16 -6.60 15.88
CA THR A 225 -7.20 -6.95 14.44
C THR A 225 -8.43 -7.83 14.15
N ASP A 226 -9.21 -7.50 13.13
CA ASP A 226 -10.35 -8.33 12.72
C ASP A 226 -9.88 -9.47 11.81
N LEU A 227 -10.05 -10.71 12.28
CA LEU A 227 -9.66 -11.94 11.58
C LEU A 227 -10.86 -12.72 11.02
N THR A 228 -12.00 -12.07 10.80
CA THR A 228 -13.16 -12.73 10.21
C THR A 228 -12.78 -13.44 8.91
N SER A 229 -12.95 -14.77 8.86
CA SER A 229 -12.62 -15.61 7.69
C SER A 229 -11.15 -15.56 7.26
N ALA A 230 -10.24 -15.03 8.06
CA ALA A 230 -8.81 -15.11 7.80
C ALA A 230 -8.33 -16.56 7.84
N ARG A 231 -7.21 -16.86 7.15
CA ARG A 231 -6.55 -18.19 7.17
C ARG A 231 -5.29 -18.12 7.99
N ILE A 232 -5.15 -19.02 8.95
CA ILE A 232 -4.01 -19.08 9.87
C ILE A 232 -3.51 -20.51 10.01
N ASP A 233 -2.23 -20.66 10.31
CA ASP A 233 -1.70 -21.97 10.74
C ASP A 233 -2.21 -22.29 12.13
N ALA A 234 -2.81 -23.46 12.31
CA ALA A 234 -3.31 -23.91 13.61
C ALA A 234 -2.21 -23.92 14.68
N ALA A 235 -0.97 -24.24 14.31
CA ALA A 235 0.18 -24.25 15.20
C ALA A 235 0.57 -22.86 15.72
N GLN A 236 0.20 -21.79 15.00
CA GLN A 236 0.54 -20.40 15.32
C GLN A 236 -0.63 -19.63 15.95
N GLU A 237 -1.76 -20.25 16.26
CA GLU A 237 -2.96 -19.57 16.78
C GLU A 237 -2.66 -18.63 17.96
N LYS A 238 -1.72 -18.99 18.82
CA LYS A 238 -1.34 -18.17 19.98
C LYS A 238 -0.74 -16.82 19.61
N ALA A 239 -0.17 -16.68 18.43
CA ALA A 239 0.39 -15.40 17.94
C ALA A 239 -0.71 -14.35 17.72
N PHE A 240 -1.94 -14.78 17.46
CA PHE A 240 -3.10 -13.92 17.22
C PHE A 240 -3.85 -13.53 18.51
N ALA A 241 -3.21 -13.65 19.67
CA ALA A 241 -3.84 -13.26 20.93
C ALA A 241 -4.26 -11.79 20.91
N GLY A 242 -5.48 -11.50 21.37
CA GLY A 242 -6.06 -10.15 21.36
C GLY A 242 -6.76 -9.75 20.07
N ALA A 243 -6.67 -10.55 19.01
CA ALA A 243 -7.44 -10.31 17.79
C ALA A 243 -8.94 -10.51 18.00
N LYS A 244 -9.75 -9.79 17.24
CA LYS A 244 -11.21 -9.95 17.15
C LYS A 244 -11.55 -11.09 16.19
N ASN A 245 -12.66 -11.77 16.44
CA ASN A 245 -13.22 -12.81 15.56
C ASN A 245 -12.23 -13.96 15.22
N LEU A 246 -11.27 -14.22 16.10
CA LEU A 246 -10.31 -15.33 15.93
C LEU A 246 -11.03 -16.70 15.83
N ASP A 247 -12.17 -16.85 16.52
CA ASP A 247 -13.03 -18.04 16.45
C ASP A 247 -13.64 -18.29 15.06
N ARG A 248 -13.69 -17.25 14.23
CA ARG A 248 -14.20 -17.27 12.85
C ARG A 248 -13.11 -17.44 11.80
N ALA A 249 -11.85 -17.47 12.20
CA ALA A 249 -10.72 -17.75 11.32
C ALA A 249 -10.66 -19.23 10.94
N PHE A 250 -10.24 -19.53 9.71
CA PHE A 250 -9.95 -20.88 9.25
C PHE A 250 -8.57 -21.29 9.73
N ARG A 251 -8.49 -22.46 10.36
CA ARG A 251 -7.25 -23.08 10.85
C ARG A 251 -6.88 -24.24 9.94
N GLU A 252 -5.75 -24.16 9.30
CA GLU A 252 -5.27 -25.17 8.36
C GLU A 252 -3.92 -25.73 8.80
#